data_2cc06c333411b482828c038908cfa559
#
_entry.id   2cc06c333411b482828c038908cfa559
#
_cell.length_a   1.000
_cell.length_b   1.000
_cell.length_c   1.000
_cell.angle_alpha   90.00
_cell.angle_beta   90.00
_cell.angle_gamma   90.00
#
_symmetry.space_group_name_H-M   'P 1'
#
loop_
_entity.id
_entity.type
_entity.pdbx_description
1 polymer ?
#
loop_
_entity_poly.entity_id
_entity_poly.type
_entity_poly.pdbx_seq_one_letter_code
_entity_poly.pdbx_strand_id
1 'polypeptide(L)'
;FTKRYFEISEEDLLGEGDDYSWGFSLSMRYVKEFDVDISPPVKHMPSRLCIHSAFKSIGKDRFTARHLDYMMEYAKENNYVISDCAFGNLACSVVEDNKVTGYFEVWLPIEESI
;
A
#
# COMPACT_ATOMS: atom_id res chain seq x y z
N PHE A 1 -12.49 -11.28 -6.67
CA PHE A 1 -12.91 -10.37 -5.61
C PHE A 1 -11.74 -9.95 -4.71
N THR A 2 -10.80 -10.84 -4.43
CA THR A 2 -9.60 -10.50 -3.65
C THR A 2 -8.62 -9.73 -4.50
N LYS A 3 -7.90 -8.79 -3.86
CA LYS A 3 -6.82 -8.03 -4.48
C LYS A 3 -5.50 -8.41 -3.84
N ARG A 4 -4.43 -8.39 -4.62
CA ARG A 4 -3.09 -8.58 -4.09
C ARG A 4 -2.70 -7.36 -3.27
N TYR A 5 -2.42 -7.60 -2.00
CA TYR A 5 -2.24 -6.57 -0.98
C TYR A 5 -0.80 -6.54 -0.50
N PHE A 6 -0.29 -5.36 -0.18
CA PHE A 6 1.02 -5.21 0.45
C PHE A 6 0.96 -4.24 1.63
N GLU A 7 1.89 -4.41 2.57
CA GLU A 7 2.13 -3.50 3.68
C GLU A 7 3.62 -3.18 3.77
N ILE A 8 3.94 -1.94 4.11
CA ILE A 8 5.30 -1.47 4.38
C ILE A 8 5.29 -0.81 5.75
N SER A 9 6.12 -1.31 6.68
CA SER A 9 6.19 -0.78 8.04
C SER A 9 6.74 0.65 8.05
N GLU A 10 6.42 1.40 9.11
CA GLU A 10 6.98 2.74 9.32
C GLU A 10 8.51 2.70 9.37
N GLU A 11 9.07 1.67 9.98
CA GLU A 11 10.52 1.48 10.06
C GLU A 11 11.15 1.41 8.67
N ASP A 12 10.57 0.65 7.76
CA ASP A 12 11.07 0.54 6.38
C ASP A 12 10.81 1.79 5.56
N LEU A 13 9.72 2.51 5.83
CA LEU A 13 9.41 3.78 5.15
C LEU A 13 10.41 4.88 5.53
N LEU A 14 10.75 4.98 6.81
CA LEU A 14 11.61 6.03 7.35
C LEU A 14 13.09 5.71 7.27
N GLY A 15 13.44 4.43 7.14
CA GLY A 15 14.81 3.95 7.12
C GLY A 15 15.35 3.70 5.73
N GLU A 16 16.39 2.90 5.67
CA GLU A 16 17.00 2.43 4.41
C GLU A 16 16.48 1.05 4.01
N GLY A 17 15.59 0.46 4.82
CA GLY A 17 14.95 -0.81 4.52
C GLY A 17 14.07 -0.73 3.29
N ASP A 18 13.97 -1.82 2.59
CA ASP A 18 13.16 -1.90 1.37
C ASP A 18 12.15 -3.05 1.43
N ASP A 19 11.99 -3.64 2.59
CA ASP A 19 11.14 -4.80 2.79
C ASP A 19 9.64 -4.46 2.80
N TYR A 20 8.83 -5.46 2.51
CA TYR A 20 7.38 -5.33 2.51
C TYR A 20 6.75 -6.72 2.70
N SER A 21 5.51 -6.72 3.15
CA SER A 21 4.73 -7.94 3.32
C SER A 21 3.64 -8.02 2.26
N TRP A 22 3.39 -9.22 1.75
CA TRP A 22 2.33 -9.49 0.78
C TRP A 22 1.19 -10.27 1.41
N GLY A 23 0.01 -10.07 0.89
CA GLY A 23 -1.16 -10.83 1.27
C GLY A 23 -2.29 -10.60 0.28
N PHE A 24 -3.50 -10.77 0.75
CA PHE A 24 -4.70 -10.52 -0.04
C PHE A 24 -5.66 -9.67 0.76
N SER A 25 -6.39 -8.78 0.09
CA SER A 25 -7.41 -7.95 0.69
C SER A 25 -8.76 -8.23 0.07
N LEU A 26 -9.81 -8.01 0.85
CA LEU A 26 -11.19 -8.14 0.41
C LEU A 26 -11.97 -6.95 0.94
N SER A 27 -12.73 -6.28 0.07
CA SER A 27 -13.59 -5.18 0.46
C SER A 27 -14.63 -5.65 1.49
N MET A 28 -14.94 -4.80 2.47
CA MET A 28 -16.00 -5.08 3.47
C MET A 28 -17.35 -5.35 2.83
N ARG A 29 -17.62 -4.79 1.66
CA ARG A 29 -18.81 -5.12 0.87
C ARG A 29 -18.92 -6.61 0.61
N TYR A 30 -17.84 -7.25 0.19
CA TYR A 30 -17.81 -8.68 -0.11
C TYR A 30 -17.72 -9.54 1.16
N VAL A 31 -17.10 -9.03 2.21
CA VAL A 31 -17.10 -9.70 3.52
C VAL A 31 -18.53 -9.89 4.00
N LYS A 32 -19.36 -8.88 3.87
CA LYS A 32 -20.79 -8.95 4.26
C LYS A 32 -21.60 -9.83 3.31
N GLU A 33 -21.36 -9.70 2.00
CA GLU A 33 -22.10 -10.45 0.98
C GLU A 33 -21.83 -11.96 1.08
N PHE A 34 -20.60 -12.36 1.34
CA PHE A 34 -20.20 -13.77 1.40
C PHE A 34 -20.06 -14.31 2.83
N ASP A 35 -20.42 -13.52 3.84
CA ASP A 35 -20.35 -13.91 5.25
C ASP A 35 -18.97 -14.46 5.65
N VAL A 36 -17.94 -13.69 5.33
CA VAL A 36 -16.55 -14.07 5.61
C VAL A 36 -16.23 -13.87 7.08
N ASP A 37 -15.59 -14.86 7.69
CA ASP A 37 -15.16 -14.80 9.10
C ASP A 37 -13.98 -13.83 9.25
N ILE A 38 -14.16 -12.80 10.12
CA ILE A 38 -13.11 -11.84 10.45
C ILE A 38 -12.50 -12.21 11.81
N SER A 39 -11.71 -13.27 11.82
CA SER A 39 -10.96 -13.69 13.00
C SER A 39 -9.48 -13.83 12.65
N PRO A 40 -8.55 -13.74 13.63
CA PRO A 40 -7.13 -13.92 13.32
C PRO A 40 -6.86 -15.22 12.53
N PRO A 41 -5.97 -15.20 11.52
CA PRO A 41 -5.03 -14.15 11.16
C PRO A 41 -5.60 -13.01 10.29
N VAL A 42 -6.87 -13.03 9.97
CA VAL A 42 -7.52 -11.94 9.22
C VAL A 42 -7.66 -10.72 10.11
N LYS A 43 -7.35 -9.53 9.59
CA LYS A 43 -7.53 -8.29 10.32
C LYS A 43 -8.35 -7.29 9.51
N HIS A 44 -9.11 -6.47 10.20
CA HIS A 44 -9.91 -5.40 9.63
C HIS A 44 -9.09 -4.11 9.59
N MET A 45 -9.06 -3.46 8.42
CA MET A 45 -8.44 -2.16 8.24
C MET A 45 -9.55 -1.11 8.20
N PRO A 46 -9.71 -0.27 9.25
CA PRO A 46 -10.72 0.77 9.25
C PRO A 46 -10.34 1.93 8.33
N SER A 47 -11.34 2.70 7.92
CA SER A 47 -11.10 3.96 7.20
C SER A 47 -10.34 4.95 8.06
N ARG A 48 -9.38 5.65 7.46
CA ARG A 48 -8.58 6.67 8.13
C ARG A 48 -8.06 7.69 7.12
N LEU A 49 -7.55 8.80 7.62
CA LEU A 49 -6.95 9.82 6.76
C LEU A 49 -5.66 9.28 6.17
N CYS A 50 -5.56 9.32 4.85
CA CYS A 50 -4.39 8.81 4.12
C CYS A 50 -3.99 9.76 2.99
N ILE A 51 -2.70 9.74 2.66
CA ILE A 51 -2.25 10.18 1.34
C ILE A 51 -2.47 9.00 0.41
N HIS A 52 -3.19 9.23 -0.68
CA HIS A 52 -3.47 8.22 -1.69
C HIS A 52 -2.71 8.52 -2.97
N SER A 53 -2.09 7.53 -3.55
CA SER A 53 -1.34 7.68 -4.79
C SER A 53 -1.32 6.39 -5.58
N ALA A 54 -0.78 6.48 -6.78
CA ALA A 54 -0.55 5.33 -7.65
C ALA A 54 0.85 5.44 -8.24
N PHE A 55 1.48 4.32 -8.48
CA PHE A 55 2.77 4.27 -9.14
C PHE A 55 2.90 3.01 -10.00
N LYS A 56 3.91 2.99 -10.85
CA LYS A 56 4.21 1.81 -11.66
C LYS A 56 5.63 1.31 -11.40
N SER A 57 5.82 0.01 -11.50
CA SER A 57 7.10 -0.66 -11.44
C SER A 57 7.30 -1.42 -12.76
N ILE A 58 8.38 -1.11 -13.47
CA ILE A 58 8.60 -1.57 -14.85
C ILE A 58 9.73 -2.60 -14.91
N GLY A 59 9.45 -3.72 -15.56
CA GLY A 59 10.45 -4.71 -15.93
C GLY A 59 11.16 -5.32 -14.74
N LYS A 60 12.49 -5.18 -14.70
CA LYS A 60 13.34 -5.71 -13.64
C LYS A 60 13.35 -4.86 -12.38
N ASP A 61 12.71 -3.69 -12.40
CA ASP A 61 12.62 -2.83 -11.23
C ASP A 61 11.75 -3.52 -10.19
N ARG A 62 12.41 -4.08 -9.20
CA ARG A 62 11.74 -4.73 -8.11
C ARG A 62 10.98 -3.69 -7.27
N PHE A 63 9.73 -3.99 -6.93
CA PHE A 63 8.98 -3.18 -5.98
C PHE A 63 9.70 -3.15 -4.62
N THR A 64 9.94 -1.96 -4.10
CA THR A 64 10.55 -1.75 -2.79
C THR A 64 9.87 -0.58 -2.07
N ALA A 65 10.14 -0.45 -0.77
CA ALA A 65 9.66 0.69 0.03
C ALA A 65 10.10 2.04 -0.56
N ARG A 66 11.21 2.07 -1.30
CA ARG A 66 11.73 3.31 -1.90
C ARG A 66 10.84 3.86 -3.01
N HIS A 67 9.94 3.05 -3.56
CA HIS A 67 8.92 3.54 -4.50
C HIS A 67 7.96 4.55 -3.86
N LEU A 68 7.87 4.57 -2.52
CA LEU A 68 7.01 5.47 -1.77
C LEU A 68 7.74 6.72 -1.26
N ASP A 69 9.02 6.89 -1.55
CA ASP A 69 9.79 8.03 -1.05
C ASP A 69 9.18 9.38 -1.43
N TYR A 70 8.59 9.49 -2.62
CA TYR A 70 7.91 10.72 -3.04
C TYR A 70 6.69 11.05 -2.15
N MET A 71 6.02 10.04 -1.63
CA MET A 71 4.89 10.24 -0.71
C MET A 71 5.37 10.68 0.67
N MET A 72 6.49 10.13 1.11
CA MET A 72 7.14 10.52 2.36
C MET A 72 7.56 11.99 2.31
N GLU A 73 8.13 12.41 1.20
CA GLU A 73 8.53 13.79 0.98
C GLU A 73 7.32 14.73 0.95
N TYR A 74 6.26 14.35 0.27
CA TYR A 74 5.01 15.09 0.26
C TYR A 74 4.44 15.27 1.67
N ALA A 75 4.42 14.21 2.46
CA ALA A 75 3.97 14.27 3.86
C ALA A 75 4.79 15.28 4.66
N LYS A 76 6.11 15.21 4.53
CA LYS A 76 7.02 16.12 5.22
C LYS A 76 6.80 17.58 4.82
N GLU A 77 6.66 17.86 3.53
CA GLU A 77 6.45 19.21 3.01
C GLU A 77 5.13 19.83 3.48
N ASN A 78 4.13 18.99 3.74
CA ASN A 78 2.80 19.43 4.15
C ASN A 78 2.53 19.27 5.65
N ASN A 79 3.57 18.98 6.43
CA ASN A 79 3.50 18.82 7.89
C ASN A 79 2.55 17.71 8.35
N TYR A 80 2.50 16.63 7.59
CA TYR A 80 1.77 15.42 7.99
C TYR A 80 2.72 14.46 8.70
N VAL A 81 2.22 13.79 9.72
CA VAL A 81 2.94 12.75 10.46
C VAL A 81 2.39 11.39 10.04
N ILE A 82 3.28 10.46 9.75
CA ILE A 82 2.89 9.10 9.40
C ILE A 82 2.38 8.41 10.65
N SER A 83 1.19 7.83 10.57
CA SER A 83 0.51 7.25 11.74
C SER A 83 0.49 5.72 11.76
N ASP A 84 0.79 5.07 10.66
CA ASP A 84 0.78 3.61 10.56
C ASP A 84 1.53 3.15 9.31
N CYS A 85 1.63 1.84 9.10
CA CYS A 85 2.24 1.28 7.90
C CYS A 85 1.52 1.75 6.62
N ALA A 86 2.27 1.89 5.54
CA ALA A 86 1.67 2.08 4.23
C ALA A 86 1.08 0.76 3.75
N PHE A 87 -0.01 0.84 3.00
CA PHE A 87 -0.64 -0.35 2.45
C PHE A 87 -1.21 -0.05 1.07
N GLY A 88 -1.38 -1.10 0.30
CA GLY A 88 -1.94 -0.93 -1.03
C GLY A 88 -2.19 -2.23 -1.77
N ASN A 89 -2.54 -2.08 -3.03
CA ASN A 89 -2.91 -3.20 -3.88
C ASN A 89 -2.19 -3.11 -5.23
N LEU A 90 -1.91 -4.26 -5.80
CA LEU A 90 -1.58 -4.36 -7.22
C LEU A 90 -2.88 -4.21 -8.01
N ALA A 91 -3.02 -3.11 -8.73
CA ALA A 91 -4.23 -2.83 -9.51
C ALA A 91 -4.28 -3.67 -10.78
N CYS A 92 -3.19 -3.70 -11.53
CA CYS A 92 -3.08 -4.52 -12.73
C CYS A 92 -1.63 -4.72 -13.15
N SER A 93 -1.39 -5.69 -14.00
CA SER A 93 -0.11 -5.92 -14.65
C SER A 93 -0.31 -5.92 -16.15
N VAL A 94 0.59 -5.27 -16.88
CA VAL A 94 0.54 -5.16 -18.34
C VAL A 94 1.87 -5.61 -18.92
N VAL A 95 1.86 -6.33 -20.01
CA VAL A 95 3.07 -6.68 -20.75
C VAL A 95 3.24 -5.71 -21.91
N GLU A 96 4.31 -4.91 -21.87
CA GLU A 96 4.66 -3.95 -22.91
C GLU A 96 6.13 -4.13 -23.27
N ASP A 97 6.44 -4.18 -24.55
CA ASP A 97 7.83 -4.33 -25.06
C ASP A 97 8.60 -5.48 -24.39
N ASN A 98 7.95 -6.63 -24.20
CA ASN A 98 8.49 -7.79 -23.51
C ASN A 98 8.83 -7.57 -22.02
N LYS A 99 8.28 -6.52 -21.43
CA LYS A 99 8.44 -6.22 -20.00
C LYS A 99 7.10 -6.23 -19.29
N VAL A 100 7.10 -6.73 -18.08
CA VAL A 100 5.91 -6.68 -17.23
C VAL A 100 5.93 -5.36 -16.45
N THR A 101 4.86 -4.59 -16.56
CA THR A 101 4.66 -3.37 -15.78
C THR A 101 3.54 -3.60 -14.78
N GLY A 102 3.84 -3.45 -13.50
CA GLY A 102 2.84 -3.49 -12.43
C GLY A 102 2.37 -2.09 -12.08
N TYR A 103 1.05 -1.92 -11.98
CA TYR A 103 0.43 -0.66 -11.54
C TYR A 103 -0.13 -0.86 -10.14
N PHE A 104 0.33 -0.03 -9.21
CA PHE A 104 0.00 -0.14 -7.79
C PHE A 104 -0.78 1.07 -7.32
N GLU A 105 -1.69 0.83 -6.41
CA GLU A 105 -2.42 1.87 -5.68
C GLU A 105 -2.01 1.78 -4.21
N VAL A 106 -1.74 2.91 -3.58
CA VAL A 106 -1.16 2.93 -2.25
C VAL A 106 -1.78 4.02 -1.37
N TRP A 107 -1.94 3.69 -0.10
CA TRP A 107 -2.41 4.60 0.95
C TRP A 107 -1.38 4.68 2.05
N LEU A 108 -1.03 5.90 2.43
CA LEU A 108 -0.13 6.20 3.54
C LEU A 108 -0.92 6.88 4.66
N PRO A 109 -1.24 6.17 5.76
CA PRO A 109 -1.97 6.78 6.86
C PRO A 109 -1.19 7.92 7.49
N ILE A 110 -1.88 9.03 7.73
CA ILE A 110 -1.28 10.25 8.26
C ILE A 110 -2.14 10.88 9.34
N GLU A 111 -1.50 11.77 10.12
CA GLU A 111 -2.15 12.68 11.04
C GLU A 111 -1.62 14.09 10.76
N GLU A 112 -2.45 15.10 10.97
CA GLU A 112 -2.00 16.48 10.87
C GLU A 112 -1.11 16.81 12.07
N SER A 113 0.04 17.43 11.80
CA SER A 113 0.90 17.97 12.84
C SER A 113 0.32 19.29 13.30
N ILE A 114 0.07 19.41 14.61
CA ILE A 114 -0.45 20.62 15.23
C ILE A 114 0.69 21.55 15.57
#